data_c5367f607b78f81faacfd4cc5ef96df5
#
_entry.id   c5367f607b78f81faacfd4cc5ef96df5
#
_cell.length_a   1.000
_cell.length_b   1.000
_cell.length_c   1.000
_cell.angle_alpha   90.00
_cell.angle_beta   90.00
_cell.angle_gamma   90.00
#
_symmetry.space_group_name_H-M   'P 1'
#
loop_
_entity.id
_entity.type
_entity.pdbx_description
1 polymer ?
#
loop_
_entity_poly.entity_id
_entity_poly.type
_entity_poly.pdbx_seq_one_letter_code
_entity_poly.pdbx_strand_id
1 'polypeptide(L)'
;MKRIETSDGISLAVRDEGDGTPVVLLHGFPDSSDVWRNQIPALVGAGLRVIAPDLRGFGESDMPQEVDAYRITTIANDVVSILDALQVERAHIVGHDWGAGVAWVVAGLHANRVDRLVTMSVGHPNTQGDPSIEQREKSWYMLWFQFESLAENVLPRDDWKLLREWTRGDGDLTRYIEDLARPGALRAGLNWYRANVPPTRELGPKRDFPKIAAPTLGIWSSGDHYVLEGPMVRSSQHVTGDFRYERVENASHWLQLDAPDRVNELLLDFLG
;
A
#
# COMPACT_ATOMS: atom_id res chain seq x y z
N MET A 1 -2.43 19.66 4.70
CA MET A 1 -1.67 18.48 5.21
C MET A 1 -0.51 18.97 6.07
N LYS A 2 -0.09 18.19 7.09
CA LYS A 2 1.14 18.45 7.86
C LYS A 2 2.35 17.99 7.04
N ARG A 3 3.50 18.65 7.25
CA ARG A 3 4.79 18.19 6.70
C ARG A 3 5.56 17.52 7.83
N ILE A 4 5.96 16.26 7.62
CA ILE A 4 6.74 15.48 8.60
C ILE A 4 8.03 15.04 7.94
N GLU A 5 9.15 15.36 8.58
CA GLU A 5 10.48 14.94 8.11
C GLU A 5 10.80 13.54 8.66
N THR A 6 11.24 12.66 7.79
CA THR A 6 11.69 11.31 8.13
C THR A 6 13.13 11.31 8.61
N SER A 7 13.58 10.21 9.18
CA SER A 7 14.96 10.08 9.71
C SER A 7 16.06 10.23 8.64
N ASP A 8 15.73 10.07 7.37
CA ASP A 8 16.64 10.25 6.22
C ASP A 8 16.44 11.59 5.49
N GLY A 9 15.65 12.52 6.08
CA GLY A 9 15.47 13.88 5.59
C GLY A 9 14.46 14.06 4.47
N ILE A 10 13.60 13.06 4.23
CA ILE A 10 12.49 13.14 3.27
C ILE A 10 11.28 13.77 3.96
N SER A 11 10.68 14.77 3.33
CA SER A 11 9.47 15.43 3.84
C SER A 11 8.22 14.78 3.27
N LEU A 12 7.39 14.25 4.18
CA LEU A 12 6.11 13.61 3.82
C LEU A 12 4.94 14.52 4.13
N ALA A 13 3.96 14.55 3.22
CA ALA A 13 2.69 15.20 3.43
C ALA A 13 1.74 14.23 4.14
N VAL A 14 1.16 14.63 5.27
CA VAL A 14 0.36 13.76 6.13
C VAL A 14 -0.96 14.42 6.46
N ARG A 15 -2.07 13.75 6.19
CA ARG A 15 -3.38 14.06 6.76
C ARG A 15 -3.40 13.54 8.19
N ASP A 16 -3.87 14.35 9.14
CA ASP A 16 -4.00 13.99 10.54
C ASP A 16 -5.31 14.57 11.05
N GLU A 17 -6.34 13.73 11.17
CA GLU A 17 -7.72 14.12 11.42
C GLU A 17 -8.31 13.29 12.56
N GLY A 18 -9.09 13.92 13.46
CA GLY A 18 -9.62 13.30 14.67
C GLY A 18 -8.61 13.27 15.82
N ASP A 19 -9.01 12.73 16.96
CA ASP A 19 -8.25 12.80 18.23
C ASP A 19 -8.31 11.51 19.08
N GLY A 20 -8.92 10.45 18.56
CA GLY A 20 -9.07 9.15 19.23
C GLY A 20 -7.90 8.19 19.04
N THR A 21 -8.21 6.90 19.09
CA THR A 21 -7.23 5.83 18.83
C THR A 21 -6.64 5.99 17.42
N PRO A 22 -5.29 6.02 17.29
CA PRO A 22 -4.65 6.31 16.02
C PRO A 22 -4.75 5.13 15.04
N VAL A 23 -5.10 5.47 13.79
CA VAL A 23 -5.14 4.57 12.64
C VAL A 23 -4.30 5.17 11.52
N VAL A 24 -3.29 4.45 11.06
CA VAL A 24 -2.48 4.84 9.89
C VAL A 24 -3.03 4.18 8.64
N LEU A 25 -3.32 4.96 7.59
CA LEU A 25 -3.83 4.48 6.31
C LEU A 25 -2.76 4.62 5.23
N LEU A 26 -2.27 3.51 4.70
CA LEU A 26 -1.19 3.43 3.73
C LEU A 26 -1.73 3.05 2.35
N HIS A 27 -1.58 3.96 1.38
CA HIS A 27 -2.02 3.75 0.00
C HIS A 27 -1.01 2.95 -0.83
N GLY A 28 -1.39 2.56 -2.05
CA GLY A 28 -0.53 1.87 -3.01
C GLY A 28 -0.20 2.70 -4.26
N PHE A 29 0.14 1.99 -5.35
CA PHE A 29 0.38 2.58 -6.66
C PHE A 29 -0.90 2.48 -7.51
N PRO A 30 -1.27 3.50 -8.25
CA PRO A 30 -0.64 4.82 -8.39
C PRO A 30 -1.34 5.91 -7.56
N ASP A 31 -1.75 5.57 -6.36
CA ASP A 31 -2.57 6.39 -5.47
C ASP A 31 -1.78 7.45 -4.68
N SER A 32 -2.51 8.24 -3.95
CA SER A 32 -2.09 9.08 -2.83
C SER A 32 -3.02 8.84 -1.63
N SER A 33 -2.85 9.57 -0.55
CA SER A 33 -3.76 9.50 0.62
C SER A 33 -5.22 9.77 0.27
N ASP A 34 -5.49 10.34 -0.90
CA ASP A 34 -6.85 10.62 -1.39
C ASP A 34 -7.67 9.36 -1.70
N VAL A 35 -7.02 8.22 -1.92
CA VAL A 35 -7.72 6.93 -2.08
C VAL A 35 -8.59 6.60 -0.86
N TRP A 36 -8.25 7.14 0.29
CA TRP A 36 -8.97 6.94 1.56
C TRP A 36 -10.10 7.94 1.83
N ARG A 37 -10.47 8.78 0.84
CA ARG A 37 -11.47 9.85 0.99
C ARG A 37 -12.84 9.39 1.52
N ASN A 38 -13.20 8.12 1.33
CA ASN A 38 -14.43 7.53 1.84
C ASN A 38 -14.25 6.89 3.24
N GLN A 39 -13.03 6.47 3.59
CA GLN A 39 -12.72 5.83 4.86
C GLN A 39 -12.40 6.85 5.95
N ILE A 40 -11.69 7.91 5.63
CA ILE A 40 -11.30 8.97 6.58
C ILE A 40 -12.51 9.52 7.35
N PRO A 41 -13.57 10.02 6.70
CA PRO A 41 -14.72 10.56 7.44
C PRO A 41 -15.47 9.51 8.25
N ALA A 42 -15.52 8.26 7.80
CA ALA A 42 -16.17 7.17 8.53
C ALA A 42 -15.41 6.82 9.82
N LEU A 43 -14.09 6.71 9.74
CA LEU A 43 -13.24 6.40 10.88
C LEU A 43 -13.20 7.55 11.90
N VAL A 44 -13.07 8.78 11.41
CA VAL A 44 -13.10 9.98 12.27
C VAL A 44 -14.48 10.13 12.94
N GLY A 45 -15.55 9.89 12.19
CA GLY A 45 -16.92 9.90 12.74
C GLY A 45 -17.19 8.84 13.81
N ALA A 46 -16.42 7.76 13.80
CA ALA A 46 -16.42 6.71 14.84
C ALA A 46 -15.48 6.99 16.02
N GLY A 47 -14.85 8.17 16.06
CA GLY A 47 -13.98 8.59 17.17
C GLY A 47 -12.54 8.10 17.06
N LEU A 48 -12.06 7.75 15.88
CA LEU A 48 -10.66 7.38 15.63
C LEU A 48 -9.86 8.61 15.15
N ARG A 49 -8.55 8.60 15.37
CA ARG A 49 -7.61 9.57 14.79
C ARG A 49 -6.98 8.95 13.55
N VAL A 50 -7.24 9.52 12.39
CA VAL A 50 -6.72 9.02 11.11
C VAL A 50 -5.45 9.76 10.72
N ILE A 51 -4.40 9.02 10.44
CA ILE A 51 -3.10 9.47 9.95
C ILE A 51 -2.90 8.85 8.57
N ALA A 52 -3.05 9.65 7.52
CA ALA A 52 -2.94 9.18 6.14
C ALA A 52 -1.83 9.96 5.41
N PRO A 53 -0.62 9.39 5.31
CA PRO A 53 0.47 10.01 4.55
C PRO A 53 0.25 9.81 3.05
N ASP A 54 0.70 10.79 2.26
CA ASP A 54 1.19 10.51 0.94
C ASP A 54 2.56 9.84 1.12
N LEU A 55 2.70 8.61 0.68
CA LEU A 55 3.97 7.89 0.80
C LEU A 55 5.04 8.53 -0.09
N ARG A 56 6.33 8.32 0.21
CA ARG A 56 7.42 8.91 -0.59
C ARG A 56 7.25 8.62 -2.08
N GLY A 57 7.38 9.66 -2.89
CA GLY A 57 7.19 9.58 -4.34
C GLY A 57 5.77 9.82 -4.83
N PHE A 58 4.80 9.98 -3.92
CA PHE A 58 3.40 10.20 -4.26
C PHE A 58 2.83 11.48 -3.65
N GLY A 59 1.69 11.91 -4.18
CA GLY A 59 0.94 13.04 -3.66
C GLY A 59 1.82 14.28 -3.50
N GLU A 60 1.76 14.95 -2.37
CA GLU A 60 2.56 16.13 -2.05
C GLU A 60 3.89 15.81 -1.33
N SER A 61 4.22 14.53 -1.14
CA SER A 61 5.48 14.10 -0.52
C SER A 61 6.69 14.24 -1.45
N ASP A 62 7.88 14.27 -0.88
CA ASP A 62 9.11 14.32 -1.64
C ASP A 62 9.33 13.09 -2.52
N MET A 63 10.04 13.30 -3.63
CA MET A 63 10.30 12.30 -4.68
C MET A 63 11.81 12.11 -4.87
N PRO A 64 12.50 11.33 -4.02
CA PRO A 64 13.91 11.04 -4.19
C PRO A 64 14.19 10.38 -5.54
N GLN A 65 15.36 10.67 -6.14
CA GLN A 65 15.70 10.17 -7.48
C GLN A 65 16.27 8.75 -7.45
N GLU A 66 16.87 8.35 -6.35
CA GLU A 66 17.57 7.08 -6.19
C GLU A 66 16.57 5.94 -6.00
N VAL A 67 16.75 4.85 -6.75
CA VAL A 67 15.90 3.65 -6.65
C VAL A 67 15.91 3.08 -5.22
N ASP A 68 17.08 3.02 -4.60
CA ASP A 68 17.25 2.45 -3.24
C ASP A 68 16.49 3.22 -2.15
N ALA A 69 16.13 4.50 -2.39
CA ALA A 69 15.30 5.28 -1.48
C ALA A 69 13.88 4.70 -1.34
N TYR A 70 13.45 3.87 -2.30
CA TYR A 70 12.12 3.24 -2.33
C TYR A 70 12.07 1.81 -1.80
N ARG A 71 13.12 1.36 -1.11
CA ARG A 71 13.10 0.04 -0.44
C ARG A 71 11.99 -0.01 0.58
N ILE A 72 11.20 -1.08 0.56
CA ILE A 72 10.03 -1.22 1.43
C ILE A 72 10.36 -1.10 2.92
N THR A 73 11.56 -1.51 3.34
CA THR A 73 12.04 -1.34 4.70
C THR A 73 12.31 0.12 5.06
N THR A 74 12.80 0.91 4.11
CA THR A 74 12.97 2.37 4.28
C THR A 74 11.62 3.04 4.45
N ILE A 75 10.64 2.66 3.62
CA ILE A 75 9.28 3.21 3.70
C ILE A 75 8.56 2.77 4.99
N ALA A 76 8.83 1.57 5.49
CA ALA A 76 8.34 1.16 6.81
C ALA A 76 8.91 2.04 7.93
N ASN A 77 10.17 2.48 7.82
CA ASN A 77 10.77 3.44 8.76
C ASN A 77 10.15 4.84 8.64
N ASP A 78 9.65 5.23 7.45
CA ASP A 78 8.87 6.47 7.30
C ASP A 78 7.62 6.45 8.19
N VAL A 79 6.90 5.31 8.21
CA VAL A 79 5.72 5.15 9.07
C VAL A 79 6.11 5.32 10.54
N VAL A 80 7.24 4.73 10.96
CA VAL A 80 7.75 4.91 12.33
C VAL A 80 8.10 6.38 12.60
N SER A 81 8.76 7.07 11.68
CA SER A 81 9.09 8.49 11.79
C SER A 81 7.84 9.37 11.92
N ILE A 82 6.76 9.04 11.18
CA ILE A 82 5.47 9.73 11.31
C ILE A 82 4.89 9.53 12.71
N LEU A 83 4.88 8.28 13.21
CA LEU A 83 4.38 7.99 14.55
C LEU A 83 5.18 8.73 15.63
N ASP A 84 6.51 8.76 15.51
CA ASP A 84 7.40 9.46 16.45
C ASP A 84 7.15 10.97 16.44
N ALA A 85 7.07 11.59 15.27
CA ALA A 85 6.81 13.02 15.11
C ALA A 85 5.43 13.43 15.66
N LEU A 86 4.45 12.55 15.56
CA LEU A 86 3.09 12.76 16.10
C LEU A 86 2.92 12.29 17.55
N GLN A 87 4.01 11.82 18.20
CA GLN A 87 4.02 11.29 19.55
C GLN A 87 3.01 10.15 19.77
N VAL A 88 2.88 9.29 18.75
CA VAL A 88 2.03 8.10 18.76
C VAL A 88 2.90 6.89 19.07
N GLU A 89 2.69 6.26 20.21
CA GLU A 89 3.46 5.07 20.62
C GLU A 89 3.06 3.84 19.77
N ARG A 90 1.76 3.63 19.62
CA ARG A 90 1.19 2.52 18.85
C ARG A 90 -0.02 2.99 18.06
N ALA A 91 -0.27 2.33 16.91
CA ALA A 91 -1.42 2.60 16.06
C ALA A 91 -1.97 1.32 15.43
N HIS A 92 -3.22 1.37 15.01
CA HIS A 92 -3.72 0.43 14.00
C HIS A 92 -3.11 0.78 12.65
N ILE A 93 -2.67 -0.22 11.90
CA ILE A 93 -2.07 -0.03 10.58
C ILE A 93 -2.99 -0.66 9.53
N VAL A 94 -3.40 0.14 8.57
CA VAL A 94 -4.24 -0.28 7.43
C VAL A 94 -3.47 -0.01 6.15
N GLY A 95 -3.35 -0.98 5.27
CA GLY A 95 -2.65 -0.79 4.00
C GLY A 95 -3.37 -1.44 2.82
N HIS A 96 -3.25 -0.83 1.66
CA HIS A 96 -3.74 -1.34 0.39
C HIS A 96 -2.60 -1.41 -0.64
N ASP A 97 -2.54 -2.46 -1.44
CA ASP A 97 -1.52 -2.66 -2.49
C ASP A 97 -0.09 -2.56 -1.94
N TRP A 98 0.76 -1.64 -2.44
CA TRP A 98 2.07 -1.36 -1.84
C TRP A 98 1.98 -0.96 -0.37
N GLY A 99 0.95 -0.19 0.00
CA GLY A 99 0.68 0.14 1.39
C GLY A 99 0.41 -1.08 2.26
N ALA A 100 -0.22 -2.14 1.73
CA ALA A 100 -0.34 -3.41 2.44
C ALA A 100 1.02 -4.11 2.60
N GLY A 101 1.86 -4.07 1.57
CA GLY A 101 3.23 -4.53 1.67
C GLY A 101 4.02 -3.82 2.78
N VAL A 102 3.91 -2.49 2.84
CA VAL A 102 4.51 -1.67 3.92
C VAL A 102 3.91 -2.03 5.28
N ALA A 103 2.59 -2.18 5.38
CA ALA A 103 1.90 -2.54 6.61
C ALA A 103 2.39 -3.88 7.18
N TRP A 104 2.57 -4.92 6.33
CA TRP A 104 3.19 -6.17 6.73
C TRP A 104 4.61 -5.95 7.28
N VAL A 105 5.42 -5.12 6.60
CA VAL A 105 6.81 -4.85 7.03
C VAL A 105 6.84 -4.10 8.35
N VAL A 106 5.98 -3.10 8.56
CA VAL A 106 5.86 -2.40 9.85
C VAL A 106 5.46 -3.40 10.95
N ALA A 107 4.46 -4.24 10.72
CA ALA A 107 3.99 -5.21 11.71
C ALA A 107 5.03 -6.30 12.03
N GLY A 108 5.88 -6.68 11.08
CA GLY A 108 6.93 -7.67 11.29
C GLY A 108 8.21 -7.13 11.92
N LEU A 109 8.64 -5.92 11.55
CA LEU A 109 9.91 -5.35 12.01
C LEU A 109 9.74 -4.36 13.18
N HIS A 110 8.56 -3.77 13.33
CA HIS A 110 8.22 -2.79 14.36
C HIS A 110 6.95 -3.22 15.12
N ALA A 111 6.88 -4.49 15.50
CA ALA A 111 5.68 -5.10 16.13
C ALA A 111 5.19 -4.34 17.38
N ASN A 112 6.09 -3.70 18.12
CA ASN A 112 5.75 -2.87 19.28
C ASN A 112 5.02 -1.57 18.92
N ARG A 113 4.94 -1.19 17.64
CA ARG A 113 4.25 0.01 17.14
C ARG A 113 2.86 -0.30 16.58
N VAL A 114 2.47 -1.58 16.51
CA VAL A 114 1.24 -2.03 15.85
C VAL A 114 0.27 -2.64 16.86
N ASP A 115 -0.94 -2.10 16.93
CA ASP A 115 -2.03 -2.67 17.73
C ASP A 115 -2.83 -3.71 16.95
N ARG A 116 -3.35 -3.33 15.78
CA ARG A 116 -4.08 -4.19 14.86
C ARG A 116 -3.57 -3.93 13.44
N LEU A 117 -3.60 -4.94 12.61
CA LEU A 117 -3.19 -4.87 11.21
C LEU A 117 -4.36 -5.15 10.28
N VAL A 118 -4.57 -4.29 9.28
CA VAL A 118 -5.47 -4.57 8.16
C VAL A 118 -4.70 -4.49 6.86
N THR A 119 -4.78 -5.53 6.04
CA THR A 119 -4.12 -5.56 4.73
C THR A 119 -5.13 -5.87 3.64
N MET A 120 -5.14 -5.05 2.59
CA MET A 120 -6.05 -5.20 1.46
C MET A 120 -5.28 -5.57 0.21
N SER A 121 -5.79 -6.54 -0.53
CA SER A 121 -5.30 -7.14 -1.77
C SER A 121 -4.02 -7.96 -1.60
N VAL A 122 -2.97 -7.47 -0.93
CA VAL A 122 -1.64 -8.10 -0.88
C VAL A 122 -1.44 -8.89 0.41
N GLY A 123 -1.19 -10.19 0.26
CA GLY A 123 -0.90 -11.11 1.36
C GLY A 123 0.51 -10.96 1.96
N HIS A 124 0.78 -11.70 3.03
CA HIS A 124 2.06 -11.70 3.76
C HIS A 124 3.25 -11.98 2.83
N PRO A 125 4.43 -11.33 3.03
CA PRO A 125 5.59 -11.47 2.14
C PRO A 125 6.01 -12.91 1.86
N ASN A 126 5.89 -13.82 2.82
CA ASN A 126 6.24 -15.23 2.64
C ASN A 126 5.27 -15.99 1.71
N THR A 127 4.08 -15.46 1.45
CA THR A 127 3.12 -16.06 0.53
C THR A 127 3.31 -15.61 -0.92
N GLN A 128 4.20 -14.64 -1.16
CA GLN A 128 4.49 -14.05 -2.47
C GLN A 128 5.76 -14.63 -3.15
N GLY A 129 6.50 -15.49 -2.46
CA GLY A 129 7.86 -15.87 -2.85
C GLY A 129 7.98 -16.84 -4.03
N ASP A 130 6.87 -17.43 -4.50
CA ASP A 130 6.85 -18.36 -5.64
C ASP A 130 5.53 -18.20 -6.41
N PRO A 131 5.42 -17.13 -7.23
CA PRO A 131 4.19 -16.83 -7.94
C PRO A 131 3.88 -17.90 -9.00
N SER A 132 2.62 -18.33 -9.05
CA SER A 132 2.10 -19.18 -10.12
C SER A 132 2.20 -18.50 -11.49
N ILE A 133 2.09 -19.27 -12.58
CA ILE A 133 2.02 -18.69 -13.93
C ILE A 133 0.89 -17.68 -14.03
N GLU A 134 -0.29 -17.99 -13.48
CA GLU A 134 -1.42 -17.08 -13.47
C GLU A 134 -1.07 -15.75 -12.76
N GLN A 135 -0.38 -15.80 -11.61
CA GLN A 135 0.06 -14.57 -10.94
C GLN A 135 1.10 -13.81 -11.78
N ARG A 136 2.02 -14.50 -12.47
CA ARG A 136 3.00 -13.86 -13.36
C ARG A 136 2.32 -13.17 -14.54
N GLU A 137 1.28 -13.80 -15.12
CA GLU A 137 0.48 -13.20 -16.19
C GLU A 137 -0.24 -11.94 -15.72
N LYS A 138 -0.81 -11.94 -14.50
CA LYS A 138 -1.42 -10.75 -13.89
C LYS A 138 -0.40 -9.65 -13.58
N SER A 139 0.81 -10.03 -13.22
CA SER A 139 1.90 -9.13 -12.77
C SER A 139 2.89 -8.76 -13.88
N TRP A 140 2.56 -8.99 -15.17
CA TRP A 140 3.45 -8.73 -16.32
C TRP A 140 4.05 -7.32 -16.30
N TYR A 141 3.27 -6.34 -15.86
CA TYR A 141 3.65 -4.93 -15.80
C TYR A 141 4.82 -4.68 -14.84
N MET A 142 4.95 -5.48 -13.77
CA MET A 142 6.07 -5.35 -12.82
C MET A 142 7.41 -5.59 -13.51
N LEU A 143 7.47 -6.55 -14.45
CA LEU A 143 8.66 -6.80 -15.25
C LEU A 143 8.90 -5.65 -16.23
N TRP A 144 7.85 -5.14 -16.86
CA TRP A 144 7.94 -4.04 -17.81
C TRP A 144 8.40 -2.74 -17.15
N PHE A 145 7.99 -2.47 -15.93
CA PHE A 145 8.41 -1.30 -15.13
C PHE A 145 9.91 -1.32 -14.76
N GLN A 146 10.60 -2.46 -14.87
CA GLN A 146 12.04 -2.53 -14.64
C GLN A 146 12.86 -1.83 -15.74
N PHE A 147 12.30 -1.68 -16.94
CA PHE A 147 13.01 -1.05 -18.05
C PHE A 147 12.98 0.48 -17.89
N GLU A 148 14.06 1.00 -17.28
CA GLU A 148 14.23 2.44 -17.12
C GLU A 148 14.13 3.18 -18.45
N SER A 149 13.61 4.39 -18.42
CA SER A 149 13.32 5.24 -19.57
C SER A 149 12.24 4.69 -20.50
N LEU A 150 12.08 3.39 -20.65
CA LEU A 150 11.04 2.81 -21.51
C LEU A 150 9.65 3.07 -20.92
N ALA A 151 9.44 2.67 -19.67
CA ALA A 151 8.15 2.81 -18.99
C ALA A 151 7.76 4.29 -18.87
N GLU A 152 8.71 5.15 -18.45
CA GLU A 152 8.48 6.59 -18.32
C GLU A 152 8.14 7.28 -19.66
N ASN A 153 8.69 6.80 -20.77
CA ASN A 153 8.45 7.38 -22.10
C ASN A 153 7.22 6.81 -22.81
N VAL A 154 6.80 5.59 -22.46
CA VAL A 154 5.68 4.93 -23.15
C VAL A 154 4.35 5.15 -22.44
N LEU A 155 4.32 5.08 -21.09
CA LEU A 155 3.07 5.24 -20.33
C LEU A 155 2.32 6.55 -20.61
N PRO A 156 2.99 7.73 -20.73
CA PRO A 156 2.29 8.99 -21.02
C PRO A 156 1.81 9.15 -22.46
N ARG A 157 2.22 8.26 -23.39
CA ARG A 157 1.86 8.40 -24.82
C ARG A 157 0.35 8.26 -25.03
N ASP A 158 -0.12 8.92 -26.07
CA ASP A 158 -1.50 8.83 -26.52
C ASP A 158 -2.52 9.07 -25.38
N ASP A 159 -2.28 10.12 -24.58
CA ASP A 159 -3.09 10.46 -23.41
C ASP A 159 -3.20 9.29 -22.40
N TRP A 160 -2.05 8.72 -22.04
CA TRP A 160 -1.97 7.61 -21.09
C TRP A 160 -2.75 6.36 -21.51
N LYS A 161 -2.88 6.12 -22.81
CA LYS A 161 -3.67 5.02 -23.36
C LYS A 161 -3.32 3.68 -22.71
N LEU A 162 -2.03 3.36 -22.57
CA LEU A 162 -1.60 2.09 -21.98
C LEU A 162 -2.02 1.96 -20.52
N LEU A 163 -1.93 3.03 -19.74
CA LEU A 163 -2.41 3.05 -18.36
C LEU A 163 -3.93 2.85 -18.29
N ARG A 164 -4.68 3.54 -19.15
CA ARG A 164 -6.15 3.42 -19.24
C ARG A 164 -6.59 2.00 -19.61
N GLU A 165 -5.92 1.37 -20.57
CA GLU A 165 -6.20 -0.01 -20.98
C GLU A 165 -5.79 -1.01 -19.89
N TRP A 166 -4.64 -0.79 -19.23
CA TRP A 166 -4.14 -1.65 -18.17
C TRP A 166 -5.03 -1.62 -16.92
N THR A 167 -5.48 -0.44 -16.50
CA THR A 167 -6.39 -0.32 -15.35
C THR A 167 -7.81 -0.82 -15.65
N ARG A 168 -8.15 -1.03 -16.93
CA ARG A 168 -9.49 -1.50 -17.37
C ARG A 168 -10.65 -0.60 -16.92
N GLY A 169 -10.33 0.65 -16.56
CA GLY A 169 -11.29 1.60 -15.99
C GLY A 169 -11.48 1.49 -14.48
N ASP A 170 -10.72 0.62 -13.80
CA ASP A 170 -10.74 0.48 -12.35
C ASP A 170 -10.02 1.66 -11.67
N GLY A 171 -10.43 1.98 -10.45
CA GLY A 171 -9.85 3.03 -9.63
C GLY A 171 -10.19 4.45 -10.11
N ASP A 172 -9.41 5.44 -9.65
CA ASP A 172 -9.61 6.87 -9.98
C ASP A 172 -8.60 7.31 -11.05
N LEU A 173 -8.83 6.88 -12.28
CA LEU A 173 -7.89 7.07 -13.38
C LEU A 173 -7.55 8.54 -13.67
N THR A 174 -8.53 9.45 -13.47
CA THR A 174 -8.29 10.90 -13.65
C THR A 174 -7.25 11.38 -12.65
N ARG A 175 -7.43 11.02 -11.40
CA ARG A 175 -6.50 11.38 -10.32
C ARG A 175 -5.12 10.76 -10.51
N TYR A 176 -5.07 9.50 -10.93
CA TYR A 176 -3.81 8.81 -11.19
C TYR A 176 -2.98 9.51 -12.27
N ILE A 177 -3.63 9.92 -13.36
CA ILE A 177 -2.96 10.64 -14.45
C ILE A 177 -2.49 12.02 -13.99
N GLU A 178 -3.33 12.76 -13.26
CA GLU A 178 -2.95 14.07 -12.72
C GLU A 178 -1.72 13.96 -11.81
N ASP A 179 -1.70 12.97 -10.92
CA ASP A 179 -0.60 12.76 -9.99
C ASP A 179 0.68 12.27 -10.71
N LEU A 180 0.58 11.28 -11.59
CA LEU A 180 1.72 10.72 -12.31
C LEU A 180 2.31 11.67 -13.38
N ALA A 181 1.50 12.60 -13.91
CA ALA A 181 1.96 13.58 -14.90
C ALA A 181 2.87 14.67 -14.31
N ARG A 182 2.91 14.81 -12.99
CA ARG A 182 3.79 15.76 -12.33
C ARG A 182 5.27 15.39 -12.58
N PRO A 183 6.17 16.40 -12.73
CA PRO A 183 7.59 16.14 -12.98
C PRO A 183 8.21 15.20 -11.94
N GLY A 184 8.72 14.05 -12.38
CA GLY A 184 9.37 13.04 -11.53
C GLY A 184 8.44 12.01 -10.88
N ALA A 185 7.12 12.26 -10.81
CA ALA A 185 6.18 11.39 -10.10
C ALA A 185 6.07 9.99 -10.71
N LEU A 186 5.96 9.89 -12.03
CA LEU A 186 5.92 8.57 -12.69
C LEU A 186 7.19 7.77 -12.37
N ARG A 187 8.38 8.38 -12.47
CA ARG A 187 9.64 7.69 -12.15
C ARG A 187 9.67 7.25 -10.68
N ALA A 188 9.25 8.11 -9.77
CA ALA A 188 9.16 7.81 -8.35
C ALA A 188 8.26 6.60 -8.07
N GLY A 189 7.05 6.57 -8.66
CA GLY A 189 6.14 5.44 -8.55
C GLY A 189 6.73 4.13 -9.12
N LEU A 190 7.41 4.19 -10.28
CA LEU A 190 8.07 3.03 -10.89
C LEU A 190 9.26 2.54 -10.06
N ASN A 191 9.94 3.42 -9.35
CA ASN A 191 11.07 3.04 -8.49
C ASN A 191 10.66 2.15 -7.31
N TRP A 192 9.39 2.18 -6.88
CA TRP A 192 8.86 1.20 -5.91
C TRP A 192 9.00 -0.23 -6.42
N TYR A 193 8.68 -0.46 -7.70
CA TYR A 193 8.83 -1.78 -8.33
C TYR A 193 10.29 -2.14 -8.53
N ARG A 194 11.13 -1.20 -8.99
CA ARG A 194 12.56 -1.42 -9.22
C ARG A 194 13.31 -1.78 -7.94
N ALA A 195 12.98 -1.11 -6.84
CA ALA A 195 13.62 -1.35 -5.54
C ALA A 195 13.22 -2.67 -4.88
N ASN A 196 11.98 -3.15 -5.12
CA ASN A 196 11.41 -4.20 -4.29
C ASN A 196 11.11 -5.51 -5.02
N VAL A 197 10.86 -5.47 -6.33
CA VAL A 197 10.56 -6.66 -7.14
C VAL A 197 11.43 -6.77 -8.41
N PRO A 198 12.77 -6.52 -8.31
CA PRO A 198 13.63 -6.71 -9.47
C PRO A 198 13.64 -8.19 -9.86
N PRO A 199 13.73 -8.55 -11.16
CA PRO A 199 13.75 -9.94 -11.62
C PRO A 199 14.86 -10.77 -10.98
N THR A 200 15.98 -10.13 -10.62
CA THR A 200 17.12 -10.76 -9.92
C THR A 200 16.76 -11.26 -8.51
N ARG A 201 15.62 -10.80 -7.93
CA ARG A 201 15.14 -11.31 -6.64
C ARG A 201 14.89 -12.81 -6.67
N GLU A 202 14.51 -13.37 -7.80
CA GLU A 202 14.29 -14.82 -7.96
C GLU A 202 15.58 -15.64 -7.86
N LEU A 203 16.74 -15.01 -8.09
CA LEU A 203 18.06 -15.63 -7.96
C LEU A 203 18.60 -15.62 -6.52
N GLY A 204 17.98 -14.83 -5.66
CA GLY A 204 18.39 -14.67 -4.28
C GLY A 204 17.83 -15.76 -3.36
N PRO A 205 18.39 -15.88 -2.14
CA PRO A 205 17.83 -16.79 -1.15
C PRO A 205 16.39 -16.36 -0.79
N LYS A 206 15.51 -17.35 -0.61
CA LYS A 206 14.18 -17.09 -0.03
C LYS A 206 14.40 -16.51 1.37
N ARG A 207 13.93 -15.29 1.59
CA ARG A 207 13.99 -14.65 2.91
C ARG A 207 12.73 -15.06 3.68
N ASP A 208 12.94 -15.56 4.89
CA ASP A 208 11.84 -15.78 5.82
C ASP A 208 11.52 -14.45 6.51
N PHE A 209 10.31 -13.95 6.26
CA PHE A 209 9.83 -12.71 6.87
C PHE A 209 9.19 -13.04 8.23
N PRO A 210 9.35 -12.20 9.28
CA PRO A 210 8.82 -12.46 10.61
C PRO A 210 7.32 -12.73 10.62
N LYS A 211 6.89 -13.62 11.50
CA LYS A 211 5.46 -13.82 11.77
C LYS A 211 4.88 -12.61 12.49
N ILE A 212 3.62 -12.33 12.22
CA ILE A 212 2.91 -11.18 12.75
C ILE A 212 2.19 -11.55 14.05
N ALA A 213 2.47 -10.81 15.12
CA ALA A 213 1.82 -11.03 16.42
C ALA A 213 0.51 -10.26 16.58
N ALA A 214 0.36 -9.14 15.87
CA ALA A 214 -0.85 -8.32 15.95
C ALA A 214 -2.07 -9.06 15.39
N PRO A 215 -3.27 -8.90 15.98
CA PRO A 215 -4.51 -9.32 15.36
C PRO A 215 -4.61 -8.73 13.96
N THR A 216 -4.94 -9.55 12.97
CA THR A 216 -4.85 -9.19 11.55
C THR A 216 -6.14 -9.48 10.80
N LEU A 217 -6.60 -8.51 10.02
CA LEU A 217 -7.67 -8.65 9.04
C LEU A 217 -7.08 -8.58 7.63
N GLY A 218 -7.22 -9.66 6.88
CA GLY A 218 -6.91 -9.70 5.45
C GLY A 218 -8.17 -9.51 4.63
N ILE A 219 -8.19 -8.55 3.71
CA ILE A 219 -9.31 -8.29 2.81
C ILE A 219 -8.85 -8.47 1.37
N TRP A 220 -9.63 -9.19 0.57
CA TRP A 220 -9.38 -9.35 -0.85
C TRP A 220 -10.69 -9.21 -1.64
N SER A 221 -10.61 -8.75 -2.89
CA SER A 221 -11.78 -8.50 -3.74
C SER A 221 -11.84 -9.45 -4.93
N SER A 222 -13.04 -9.95 -5.24
CA SER A 222 -13.24 -10.97 -6.28
C SER A 222 -12.99 -10.48 -7.71
N GLY A 223 -13.00 -9.16 -7.94
CA GLY A 223 -12.68 -8.54 -9.21
C GLY A 223 -11.23 -8.07 -9.33
N ASP A 224 -10.32 -8.44 -8.40
CA ASP A 224 -8.92 -8.05 -8.48
C ASP A 224 -8.21 -8.66 -9.70
N HIS A 225 -7.80 -7.80 -10.63
CA HIS A 225 -7.12 -8.20 -11.85
C HIS A 225 -5.60 -8.36 -11.69
N TYR A 226 -5.02 -7.97 -10.57
CA TYR A 226 -3.57 -7.87 -10.37
C TYR A 226 -3.04 -8.89 -9.38
N VAL A 227 -3.80 -9.21 -8.34
CA VAL A 227 -3.36 -10.09 -7.26
C VAL A 227 -4.35 -11.23 -7.07
N LEU A 228 -3.84 -12.46 -6.94
CA LEU A 228 -4.66 -13.63 -6.65
C LEU A 228 -5.06 -13.69 -5.16
N GLU A 229 -6.21 -14.27 -4.89
CA GLU A 229 -6.75 -14.50 -3.54
C GLU A 229 -5.86 -15.39 -2.66
N GLY A 230 -5.29 -16.44 -3.27
CA GLY A 230 -4.57 -17.49 -2.55
C GLY A 230 -3.46 -16.98 -1.61
N PRO A 231 -2.60 -16.03 -2.00
CA PRO A 231 -1.61 -15.43 -1.11
C PRO A 231 -2.22 -14.78 0.15
N MET A 232 -3.36 -14.09 0.02
CA MET A 232 -4.03 -13.47 1.17
C MET A 232 -4.56 -14.54 2.13
N VAL A 233 -5.23 -15.55 1.64
CA VAL A 233 -5.75 -16.67 2.47
C VAL A 233 -4.61 -17.40 3.20
N ARG A 234 -3.49 -17.67 2.51
CA ARG A 234 -2.32 -18.32 3.13
C ARG A 234 -1.59 -17.46 4.14
N SER A 235 -1.86 -16.15 4.20
CA SER A 235 -1.28 -15.26 5.21
C SER A 235 -1.59 -15.69 6.64
N SER A 236 -2.69 -16.41 6.85
CA SER A 236 -3.04 -17.01 8.16
C SER A 236 -1.92 -17.87 8.75
N GLN A 237 -1.09 -18.51 7.94
CA GLN A 237 0.04 -19.37 8.38
C GLN A 237 1.21 -18.54 8.95
N HIS A 238 1.22 -17.24 8.70
CA HIS A 238 2.27 -16.31 9.08
C HIS A 238 1.83 -15.27 10.13
N VAL A 239 0.62 -15.44 10.67
CA VAL A 239 0.09 -14.63 11.79
C VAL A 239 -0.01 -15.53 13.01
N THR A 240 0.55 -15.10 14.14
CA THR A 240 0.47 -15.79 15.43
C THR A 240 -0.64 -15.24 16.32
N GLY A 241 -1.09 -14.00 16.04
CA GLY A 241 -2.32 -13.44 16.58
C GLY A 241 -3.56 -14.00 15.88
N ASP A 242 -4.71 -13.44 16.19
CA ASP A 242 -5.95 -13.77 15.50
C ASP A 242 -5.88 -13.33 14.04
N PHE A 243 -6.27 -14.19 13.11
CA PHE A 243 -6.37 -13.87 11.69
C PHE A 243 -7.79 -14.04 11.20
N ARG A 244 -8.36 -12.97 10.68
CA ARG A 244 -9.64 -12.95 10.00
C ARG A 244 -9.44 -12.66 8.51
N TYR A 245 -10.13 -13.40 7.65
CA TYR A 245 -10.15 -13.16 6.21
C TYR A 245 -11.55 -12.75 5.77
N GLU A 246 -11.63 -11.71 4.96
CA GLU A 246 -12.87 -11.24 4.35
C GLU A 246 -12.70 -11.08 2.83
N ARG A 247 -13.71 -11.53 2.10
CA ARG A 247 -13.80 -11.38 0.66
C ARG A 247 -14.87 -10.35 0.32
N VAL A 248 -14.52 -9.35 -0.46
CA VAL A 248 -15.44 -8.35 -0.99
C VAL A 248 -15.81 -8.74 -2.42
N GLU A 249 -17.09 -9.00 -2.66
CA GLU A 249 -17.57 -9.42 -3.96
C GLU A 249 -17.76 -8.22 -4.90
N ASN A 250 -17.49 -8.43 -6.20
CA ASN A 250 -17.73 -7.49 -7.28
C ASN A 250 -16.99 -6.13 -7.17
N ALA A 251 -15.99 -6.02 -6.30
CA ALA A 251 -15.10 -4.88 -6.27
C ALA A 251 -13.82 -5.19 -7.05
N SER A 252 -13.22 -4.17 -7.67
CA SER A 252 -11.92 -4.29 -8.34
C SER A 252 -10.76 -4.35 -7.32
N HIS A 253 -9.54 -4.15 -7.79
CA HIS A 253 -8.37 -3.99 -6.92
C HIS A 253 -8.55 -2.83 -5.92
N TRP A 254 -9.22 -1.75 -6.33
CA TRP A 254 -9.49 -0.58 -5.48
C TRP A 254 -10.80 -0.70 -4.70
N LEU A 255 -10.92 -1.78 -3.93
CA LEU A 255 -12.13 -2.12 -3.19
C LEU A 255 -12.61 -1.01 -2.24
N GLN A 256 -11.71 -0.17 -1.72
CA GLN A 256 -12.04 0.99 -0.87
C GLN A 256 -12.73 2.12 -1.64
N LEU A 257 -12.61 2.14 -2.97
CA LEU A 257 -13.32 3.07 -3.85
C LEU A 257 -14.63 2.46 -4.37
N ASP A 258 -14.60 1.17 -4.74
CA ASP A 258 -15.72 0.50 -5.39
C ASP A 258 -16.81 0.05 -4.41
N ALA A 259 -16.42 -0.35 -3.20
CA ALA A 259 -17.30 -0.84 -2.15
C ALA A 259 -17.03 -0.12 -0.81
N PRO A 260 -17.07 1.24 -0.77
CA PRO A 260 -16.64 2.01 0.38
C PRO A 260 -17.42 1.65 1.66
N ASP A 261 -18.73 1.44 1.57
CA ASP A 261 -19.57 1.11 2.72
C ASP A 261 -19.17 -0.24 3.34
N ARG A 262 -18.91 -1.24 2.49
CA ARG A 262 -18.47 -2.57 2.98
C ARG A 262 -17.08 -2.51 3.59
N VAL A 263 -16.16 -1.77 3.00
CA VAL A 263 -14.81 -1.58 3.55
C VAL A 263 -14.89 -0.81 4.88
N ASN A 264 -15.71 0.25 4.97
CA ASN A 264 -15.91 0.99 6.20
C ASN A 264 -16.50 0.10 7.31
N GLU A 265 -17.52 -0.71 7.00
CA GLU A 265 -18.08 -1.69 7.95
C GLU A 265 -17.01 -2.63 8.50
N LEU A 266 -16.18 -3.22 7.62
CA LEU A 266 -15.12 -4.15 8.02
C LEU A 266 -14.06 -3.48 8.87
N LEU A 267 -13.66 -2.26 8.52
CA LEU A 267 -12.68 -1.48 9.28
C LEU A 267 -13.21 -1.13 10.66
N LEU A 268 -14.45 -0.62 10.75
CA LEU A 268 -15.07 -0.22 12.02
C LEU A 268 -15.30 -1.41 12.95
N ASP A 269 -15.76 -2.54 12.41
CA ASP A 269 -15.97 -3.77 13.18
C ASP A 269 -14.64 -4.33 13.74
N PHE A 270 -13.55 -4.20 12.97
CA PHE A 270 -12.27 -4.76 13.38
C PHE A 270 -11.41 -3.82 14.22
N LEU A 271 -11.49 -2.49 14.01
CA LEU A 271 -10.65 -1.50 14.69
C LEU A 271 -11.31 -0.90 15.94
N GLY A 272 -12.63 -1.01 16.05
CA GLY A 272 -13.44 -0.47 17.14
C GLY A 272 -13.32 -1.19 18.49
#